data_17d2229708619c6bd11776eb625d99c6
#
_entry.id   17d2229708619c6bd11776eb625d99c6
#
_cell.length_a   1.000
_cell.length_b   1.000
_cell.length_c   1.000
_cell.angle_alpha   90.00
_cell.angle_beta   90.00
_cell.angle_gamma   90.00
#
_symmetry.space_group_name_H-M   'P 1'
#
loop_
_entity.id
_entity.type
_entity.pdbx_description
1 polymer ?
#
loop_
_entity_poly.entity_id
_entity_poly.type
_entity_poly.pdbx_seq_one_letter_code
_entity_poly.pdbx_strand_id
1 'polypeptide(L)'
;TSRAHISGEPAQLAFANLREKAAEELESKPGETVEITARDGIKLVGHWRTCPNARRVLIAMHGWRSSWSRDFGLLAEFLEKNGCSVFYAEQRGQNNSGGEYMGFGLTERFDCVNWIDWVNEKTGGMLPIYLCGVSMGASTVLMTSAFALPDNVHGIIADCGYTSPQAIWKHVAQTNLHVTYDEWLSGIIDEMCKERIHFSSTDYSCTQALADSHVPVLFIHGTDDTFVPVEMTYENYKACVSPKRLL
;
A
#
# COMPACT_ATOMS: atom_id res chain seq x y z
N THR A 1 -1.34 -12.62 -17.44
CA THR A 1 -1.24 -11.26 -17.99
C THR A 1 0.00 -10.62 -17.43
N SER A 2 0.95 -10.33 -18.32
CA SER A 2 2.30 -9.89 -18.01
C SER A 2 2.28 -8.62 -17.14
N ARG A 3 3.11 -8.64 -16.09
CA ARG A 3 3.61 -7.44 -15.42
C ARG A 3 4.17 -6.48 -16.47
N ALA A 4 4.15 -5.17 -16.18
CA ALA A 4 4.77 -4.17 -17.02
C ALA A 4 6.06 -4.72 -17.64
N HIS A 5 6.19 -4.63 -18.95
CA HIS A 5 7.38 -5.08 -19.66
C HIS A 5 8.59 -4.43 -19.00
N ILE A 6 9.38 -5.24 -18.28
CA ILE A 6 10.73 -4.85 -17.96
C ILE A 6 11.39 -4.72 -19.34
N SER A 7 11.70 -3.50 -19.74
CA SER A 7 12.48 -3.30 -20.96
C SER A 7 13.74 -4.13 -20.77
N GLY A 8 14.18 -4.84 -21.81
CA GLY A 8 15.36 -5.72 -21.71
C GLY A 8 16.68 -4.98 -21.49
N GLU A 9 16.64 -3.76 -20.95
CA GLU A 9 17.83 -2.99 -20.62
C GLU A 9 18.58 -3.65 -19.46
N PRO A 10 19.91 -3.81 -19.57
CA PRO A 10 20.72 -4.50 -18.57
C PRO A 10 20.54 -3.98 -17.15
N ALA A 11 20.35 -2.68 -16.97
CA ALA A 11 20.15 -2.07 -15.66
C ALA A 11 18.81 -2.47 -15.02
N GLN A 12 17.74 -2.57 -15.80
CA GLN A 12 16.42 -3.00 -15.30
C GLN A 12 16.41 -4.49 -14.94
N LEU A 13 17.09 -5.32 -15.72
CA LEU A 13 17.27 -6.74 -15.41
C LEU A 13 18.11 -6.93 -14.14
N ALA A 14 19.20 -6.17 -13.97
CA ALA A 14 20.02 -6.21 -12.78
C ALA A 14 19.21 -5.81 -11.52
N PHE A 15 18.39 -4.75 -11.61
CA PHE A 15 17.54 -4.31 -10.51
C PHE A 15 16.44 -5.35 -10.19
N ALA A 16 15.85 -5.96 -11.21
CA ALA A 16 14.86 -7.02 -11.01
C ALA A 16 15.46 -8.24 -10.28
N ASN A 17 16.68 -8.66 -10.67
CA ASN A 17 17.39 -9.75 -10.01
C ASN A 17 17.77 -9.40 -8.56
N LEU A 18 18.20 -8.16 -8.32
CA LEU A 18 18.51 -7.68 -6.96
C LEU A 18 17.25 -7.71 -6.08
N ARG A 19 16.12 -7.30 -6.62
CA ARG A 19 14.82 -7.30 -5.93
C ARG A 19 14.35 -8.72 -5.60
N GLU A 20 14.47 -9.67 -6.54
CA GLU A 20 14.12 -11.07 -6.29
C GLU A 20 15.01 -11.67 -5.21
N LYS A 21 16.33 -11.49 -5.31
CA LYS A 21 17.26 -11.96 -4.28
C LYS A 21 16.95 -11.41 -2.90
N ALA A 22 16.68 -10.11 -2.79
CA ALA A 22 16.31 -9.49 -1.53
C ALA A 22 14.96 -10.00 -0.99
N ALA A 23 14.01 -10.35 -1.87
CA ALA A 23 12.76 -10.99 -1.50
C ALA A 23 12.99 -12.39 -0.90
N GLU A 24 13.77 -13.24 -1.57
CA GLU A 24 14.15 -14.56 -1.09
C GLU A 24 14.87 -14.49 0.27
N GLU A 25 15.81 -13.57 0.41
CA GLU A 25 16.52 -13.32 1.67
C GLU A 25 15.56 -12.92 2.79
N LEU A 26 14.61 -12.02 2.54
CA LEU A 26 13.62 -11.61 3.53
C LEU A 26 12.68 -12.77 3.90
N GLU A 27 12.22 -13.57 2.94
CA GLU A 27 11.35 -14.72 3.17
C GLU A 27 12.05 -15.80 4.01
N SER A 28 13.36 -16.00 3.81
CA SER A 28 14.17 -16.97 4.55
C SER A 28 14.42 -16.59 6.01
N LYS A 29 14.27 -15.31 6.37
CA LYS A 29 14.46 -14.85 7.76
C LYS A 29 13.37 -15.41 8.69
N PRO A 30 13.73 -15.78 9.92
CA PRO A 30 12.75 -16.24 10.90
C PRO A 30 11.73 -15.15 11.22
N GLY A 31 10.49 -15.55 11.42
CA GLY A 31 9.39 -14.65 11.74
C GLY A 31 8.09 -15.41 11.95
N GLU A 32 7.07 -14.68 12.33
CA GLU A 32 5.74 -15.19 12.59
C GLU A 32 4.82 -14.89 11.40
N THR A 33 4.16 -15.92 10.86
CA THR A 33 3.03 -15.73 9.95
C THR A 33 1.78 -15.55 10.79
N VAL A 34 1.04 -14.50 10.52
CA VAL A 34 -0.14 -14.07 11.28
C VAL A 34 -1.37 -14.19 10.39
N GLU A 35 -2.42 -14.77 10.95
CA GLU A 35 -3.73 -14.80 10.31
C GLU A 35 -4.76 -14.10 11.22
N ILE A 36 -5.54 -13.19 10.63
CA ILE A 36 -6.68 -12.56 11.30
C ILE A 36 -7.91 -12.61 10.41
N THR A 37 -9.06 -12.38 10.99
CA THR A 37 -10.32 -12.23 10.26
C THR A 37 -10.65 -10.74 10.19
N ALA A 38 -10.78 -10.20 8.98
CA ALA A 38 -11.22 -8.83 8.74
C ALA A 38 -12.67 -8.62 9.19
N ARG A 39 -13.12 -7.37 9.31
CA ARG A 39 -14.47 -7.02 9.73
C ARG A 39 -15.57 -7.62 8.86
N ASP A 40 -15.28 -7.88 7.60
CA ASP A 40 -16.19 -8.49 6.62
C ASP A 40 -16.03 -10.02 6.51
N GLY A 41 -15.28 -10.65 7.43
CA GLY A 41 -15.09 -12.10 7.49
C GLY A 41 -13.99 -12.66 6.60
N ILE A 42 -13.30 -11.83 5.84
CA ILE A 42 -12.18 -12.27 4.98
C ILE A 42 -10.96 -12.61 5.86
N LYS A 43 -10.33 -13.76 5.57
CA LYS A 43 -9.05 -14.11 6.17
C LYS A 43 -7.95 -13.24 5.60
N LEU A 44 -7.19 -12.58 6.46
CA LEU A 44 -6.02 -11.79 6.10
C LEU A 44 -4.76 -12.46 6.66
N VAL A 45 -3.69 -12.42 5.88
CA VAL A 45 -2.38 -12.95 6.22
C VAL A 45 -1.35 -11.83 6.29
N GLY A 46 -0.42 -11.94 7.21
CA GLY A 46 0.70 -11.03 7.32
C GLY A 46 1.92 -11.70 7.95
N HIS A 47 3.05 -11.01 7.94
CA HIS A 47 4.32 -11.54 8.40
C HIS A 47 4.96 -10.57 9.40
N TRP A 48 5.09 -11.01 10.63
CA TRP A 48 5.74 -10.24 11.67
C TRP A 48 7.22 -10.56 11.75
N ARG A 49 8.06 -9.53 11.70
CA ARG A 49 9.50 -9.61 11.91
C ARG A 49 9.90 -8.75 13.09
N THR A 50 10.32 -9.41 14.17
CA THR A 50 10.75 -8.76 15.39
C THR A 50 12.19 -8.26 15.25
N CYS A 51 12.42 -7.00 15.55
CA CYS A 51 13.76 -6.44 15.76
C CYS A 51 14.08 -6.45 17.27
N PRO A 52 15.18 -7.04 17.71
CA PRO A 52 15.61 -6.92 19.11
C PRO A 52 15.76 -5.44 19.51
N ASN A 53 15.19 -5.06 20.67
CA ASN A 53 15.18 -3.67 21.14
C ASN A 53 14.56 -2.68 20.14
N ALA A 54 13.49 -3.08 19.47
CA ALA A 54 12.76 -2.22 18.57
C ALA A 54 12.34 -0.91 19.25
N ARG A 55 12.52 0.18 18.52
CA ARG A 55 12.11 1.53 18.95
C ARG A 55 10.86 2.01 18.21
N ARG A 56 10.43 1.27 17.21
CA ARG A 56 9.27 1.57 16.35
C ARG A 56 8.82 0.34 15.61
N VAL A 57 7.62 0.44 15.04
CA VAL A 57 7.07 -0.56 14.12
C VAL A 57 6.74 0.08 12.78
N LEU A 58 7.02 -0.60 11.70
CA LEU A 58 6.52 -0.29 10.37
C LEU A 58 5.45 -1.31 9.98
N ILE A 59 4.27 -0.84 9.55
CA ILE A 59 3.27 -1.66 8.86
C ILE A 59 3.43 -1.40 7.36
N ALA A 60 3.76 -2.46 6.61
CA ALA A 60 4.16 -2.40 5.21
C ALA A 60 3.06 -2.99 4.31
N MET A 61 2.52 -2.18 3.39
CA MET A 61 1.44 -2.53 2.46
C MET A 61 2.00 -2.57 1.04
N HIS A 62 2.04 -3.75 0.42
CA HIS A 62 2.64 -3.93 -0.92
C HIS A 62 1.73 -3.43 -2.06
N GLY A 63 2.29 -3.30 -3.25
CA GLY A 63 1.59 -2.86 -4.45
C GLY A 63 0.71 -3.93 -5.11
N TRP A 64 -0.01 -3.52 -6.14
CA TRP A 64 -0.86 -4.39 -6.94
C TRP A 64 -0.06 -5.51 -7.60
N ARG A 65 -0.54 -6.76 -7.45
CA ARG A 65 0.09 -7.98 -7.99
C ARG A 65 1.57 -8.14 -7.63
N SER A 66 1.97 -7.59 -6.49
CA SER A 66 3.29 -7.78 -5.90
C SER A 66 3.20 -8.69 -4.66
N SER A 67 4.24 -8.73 -3.88
CA SER A 67 4.27 -9.38 -2.57
C SER A 67 4.99 -8.49 -1.57
N TRP A 68 4.75 -8.77 -0.29
CA TRP A 68 5.41 -8.09 0.80
C TRP A 68 6.95 -8.17 0.72
N SER A 69 7.47 -9.32 0.35
CA SER A 69 8.91 -9.56 0.23
C SER A 69 9.54 -8.81 -0.96
N ARG A 70 8.85 -8.80 -2.10
CA ARG A 70 9.36 -8.14 -3.31
C ARG A 70 9.41 -6.61 -3.20
N ASP A 71 8.44 -6.02 -2.52
CA ASP A 71 8.38 -4.56 -2.42
C ASP A 71 9.22 -4.03 -1.25
N PHE A 72 9.43 -4.84 -0.22
CA PHE A 72 10.15 -4.38 0.98
C PHE A 72 11.47 -5.10 1.25
N GLY A 73 11.83 -6.13 0.48
CA GLY A 73 13.06 -6.90 0.70
C GLY A 73 14.32 -6.04 0.73
N LEU A 74 14.43 -5.09 -0.19
CA LEU A 74 15.60 -4.18 -0.25
C LEU A 74 15.71 -3.25 0.98
N LEU A 75 14.61 -2.98 1.67
CA LEU A 75 14.59 -2.13 2.86
C LEU A 75 14.74 -2.92 4.17
N ALA A 76 14.57 -4.23 4.14
CA ALA A 76 14.45 -5.05 5.34
C ALA A 76 15.67 -4.94 6.27
N GLU A 77 16.88 -5.03 5.72
CA GLU A 77 18.11 -4.91 6.50
C GLU A 77 18.30 -3.50 7.08
N PHE A 78 17.97 -2.46 6.31
CA PHE A 78 18.02 -1.08 6.79
C PHE A 78 17.07 -0.86 7.95
N LEU A 79 15.83 -1.36 7.85
CA LEU A 79 14.83 -1.25 8.90
C LEU A 79 15.27 -1.95 10.18
N GLU A 80 15.78 -3.17 10.07
CA GLU A 80 16.30 -3.95 11.19
C GLU A 80 17.49 -3.23 11.89
N LYS A 81 18.48 -2.77 11.13
CA LYS A 81 19.65 -2.02 11.67
C LYS A 81 19.24 -0.72 12.34
N ASN A 82 18.10 -0.14 11.96
CA ASN A 82 17.58 1.08 12.58
C ASN A 82 16.56 0.84 13.70
N GLY A 83 16.49 -0.37 14.24
CA GLY A 83 15.63 -0.71 15.39
C GLY A 83 14.15 -0.67 15.05
N CYS A 84 13.77 -1.17 13.90
CA CYS A 84 12.40 -1.23 13.45
C CYS A 84 11.92 -2.70 13.36
N SER A 85 10.91 -3.05 14.14
CA SER A 85 10.13 -4.25 13.86
C SER A 85 9.19 -3.98 12.68
N VAL A 86 8.92 -4.99 11.87
CA VAL A 86 8.10 -4.78 10.67
C VAL A 86 6.97 -5.80 10.60
N PHE A 87 5.77 -5.31 10.36
CA PHE A 87 4.63 -6.10 9.97
C PHE A 87 4.40 -5.93 8.47
N TYR A 88 4.56 -7.00 7.72
CA TYR A 88 4.33 -7.03 6.28
C TYR A 88 2.95 -7.64 6.02
N ALA A 89 2.02 -6.83 5.53
CA ALA A 89 0.68 -7.30 5.17
C ALA A 89 0.67 -7.91 3.78
N GLU A 90 -0.03 -9.03 3.62
CA GLU A 90 -0.51 -9.50 2.32
C GLU A 90 -1.90 -8.90 2.11
N GLN A 91 -2.05 -8.03 1.13
CA GLN A 91 -3.33 -7.36 0.91
C GLN A 91 -4.39 -8.34 0.39
N ARG A 92 -5.67 -8.08 0.73
CA ARG A 92 -6.80 -8.94 0.31
C ARG A 92 -6.80 -9.23 -1.18
N GLY A 93 -7.29 -10.39 -1.57
CA GLY A 93 -7.34 -10.84 -2.96
C GLY A 93 -5.97 -11.11 -3.58
N GLN A 94 -4.90 -11.15 -2.78
CA GLN A 94 -3.52 -11.37 -3.23
C GLN A 94 -2.76 -12.30 -2.29
N ASN A 95 -1.80 -13.02 -2.86
CA ASN A 95 -0.91 -13.94 -2.14
C ASN A 95 -1.71 -14.96 -1.32
N ASN A 96 -1.56 -15.04 0.01
CA ASN A 96 -2.25 -15.97 0.89
C ASN A 96 -3.46 -15.36 1.62
N SER A 97 -3.67 -14.03 1.50
CA SER A 97 -4.88 -13.41 2.00
C SER A 97 -6.10 -13.79 1.18
N GLY A 98 -7.23 -13.99 1.86
CA GLY A 98 -8.51 -14.29 1.24
C GLY A 98 -9.10 -13.11 0.47
N GLY A 99 -10.29 -13.36 -0.09
CA GLY A 99 -10.99 -12.43 -0.97
C GLY A 99 -10.71 -12.71 -2.44
N GLU A 100 -11.71 -12.43 -3.28
CA GLU A 100 -11.60 -12.61 -4.74
C GLU A 100 -11.24 -11.32 -5.46
N TYR A 101 -11.48 -10.19 -4.81
CA TYR A 101 -11.36 -8.86 -5.42
C TYR A 101 -10.53 -7.91 -4.56
N MET A 102 -9.83 -7.03 -5.24
CA MET A 102 -9.09 -5.90 -4.64
C MET A 102 -9.91 -4.63 -4.80
N GLY A 103 -9.94 -3.80 -3.76
CA GLY A 103 -10.64 -2.52 -3.75
C GLY A 103 -9.77 -1.32 -4.11
N PHE A 104 -8.50 -1.53 -4.42
CA PHE A 104 -7.57 -0.45 -4.74
C PHE A 104 -7.51 0.65 -3.67
N GLY A 105 -7.50 0.24 -2.41
CA GLY A 105 -7.52 1.10 -1.23
C GLY A 105 -8.90 1.28 -0.61
N LEU A 106 -10.01 1.10 -1.35
CA LEU A 106 -11.37 1.28 -0.83
C LEU A 106 -11.72 0.28 0.28
N THR A 107 -11.31 -0.96 0.12
CA THR A 107 -11.52 -2.03 1.11
C THR A 107 -10.27 -2.25 1.97
N GLU A 108 -9.09 -2.18 1.38
CA GLU A 108 -7.81 -2.41 2.04
C GLU A 108 -7.51 -1.41 3.16
N ARG A 109 -8.07 -0.20 3.11
CA ARG A 109 -7.94 0.78 4.21
C ARG A 109 -8.50 0.27 5.53
N PHE A 110 -9.55 -0.55 5.50
CA PHE A 110 -10.11 -1.17 6.71
C PHE A 110 -9.24 -2.31 7.22
N ASP A 111 -8.60 -3.07 6.31
CA ASP A 111 -7.62 -4.08 6.68
C ASP A 111 -6.40 -3.47 7.33
N CYS A 112 -5.95 -2.31 6.83
CA CYS A 112 -4.85 -1.56 7.41
C CYS A 112 -5.16 -1.17 8.88
N VAL A 113 -6.39 -0.75 9.19
CA VAL A 113 -6.82 -0.51 10.58
C VAL A 113 -6.76 -1.79 11.41
N ASN A 114 -7.25 -2.93 10.90
CA ASN A 114 -7.16 -4.20 11.61
C ASN A 114 -5.69 -4.59 11.91
N TRP A 115 -4.77 -4.29 11.01
CA TRP A 115 -3.34 -4.54 11.22
C TRP A 115 -2.73 -3.58 12.26
N ILE A 116 -3.18 -2.33 12.32
CA ILE A 116 -2.79 -1.38 13.38
C ILE A 116 -3.25 -1.92 14.74
N ASP A 117 -4.47 -2.40 14.83
CA ASP A 117 -5.03 -2.97 16.06
C ASP A 117 -4.21 -4.19 16.49
N TRP A 118 -3.93 -5.12 15.57
CA TRP A 118 -3.11 -6.30 15.85
C TRP A 118 -1.70 -5.93 16.34
N VAL A 119 -1.04 -4.97 15.68
CA VAL A 119 0.29 -4.51 16.09
C VAL A 119 0.25 -3.88 17.47
N ASN A 120 -0.78 -3.12 17.79
CA ASN A 120 -0.96 -2.54 19.13
C ASN A 120 -1.14 -3.61 20.20
N GLU A 121 -1.94 -4.62 19.96
CA GLU A 121 -2.07 -5.77 20.85
C GLU A 121 -0.71 -6.48 21.05
N LYS A 122 -0.02 -6.76 19.95
CA LYS A 122 1.29 -7.44 19.95
C LYS A 122 2.38 -6.69 20.73
N THR A 123 2.37 -5.37 20.67
CA THR A 123 3.40 -4.51 21.28
C THR A 123 2.95 -3.83 22.58
N GLY A 124 1.72 -4.08 23.01
CA GLY A 124 1.12 -3.37 24.16
C GLY A 124 0.92 -1.87 23.92
N GLY A 125 0.84 -1.44 22.66
CA GLY A 125 0.65 -0.03 22.30
C GLY A 125 1.82 0.91 22.63
N MET A 126 2.97 0.36 23.04
CA MET A 126 4.10 1.16 23.55
C MET A 126 5.03 1.71 22.46
N LEU A 127 4.97 1.16 21.26
CA LEU A 127 5.86 1.56 20.18
C LEU A 127 5.16 2.48 19.19
N PRO A 128 5.84 3.53 18.70
CA PRO A 128 5.33 4.32 17.59
C PRO A 128 5.22 3.46 16.33
N ILE A 129 4.08 3.60 15.65
CA ILE A 129 3.75 2.91 14.41
C ILE A 129 3.90 3.87 13.25
N TYR A 130 4.52 3.41 12.19
CA TYR A 130 4.58 4.09 10.88
C TYR A 130 3.90 3.20 9.84
N LEU A 131 3.02 3.78 9.04
CA LEU A 131 2.41 3.09 7.90
C LEU A 131 3.28 3.35 6.67
N CYS A 132 3.59 2.31 5.92
CA CYS A 132 4.36 2.43 4.68
C CYS A 132 3.67 1.65 3.57
N GLY A 133 3.52 2.27 2.42
CA GLY A 133 2.91 1.60 1.28
C GLY A 133 3.60 1.95 -0.02
N VAL A 134 3.54 1.00 -0.97
CA VAL A 134 4.04 1.14 -2.34
C VAL A 134 2.87 1.05 -3.30
N SER A 135 2.72 2.00 -4.23
CA SER A 135 1.70 2.01 -5.28
C SER A 135 0.28 1.86 -4.69
N MET A 136 -0.43 0.75 -4.97
CA MET A 136 -1.73 0.46 -4.36
C MET A 136 -1.66 0.48 -2.82
N GLY A 137 -0.58 -0.05 -2.23
CA GLY A 137 -0.35 0.01 -0.79
C GLY A 137 -0.17 1.44 -0.28
N ALA A 138 0.47 2.32 -1.05
CA ALA A 138 0.58 3.74 -0.72
C ALA A 138 -0.80 4.41 -0.69
N SER A 139 -1.63 4.16 -1.69
CA SER A 139 -3.00 4.68 -1.70
C SER A 139 -3.84 4.11 -0.55
N THR A 140 -3.62 2.84 -0.18
CA THR A 140 -4.25 2.23 0.99
C THR A 140 -3.91 2.98 2.28
N VAL A 141 -2.61 3.20 2.58
CA VAL A 141 -2.21 3.92 3.81
C VAL A 141 -2.63 5.39 3.79
N LEU A 142 -2.66 6.04 2.62
CA LEU A 142 -3.20 7.39 2.48
C LEU A 142 -4.69 7.45 2.78
N MET A 143 -5.50 6.51 2.25
CA MET A 143 -6.93 6.44 2.55
C MET A 143 -7.20 6.05 4.01
N THR A 144 -6.28 5.33 4.66
CA THR A 144 -6.36 4.98 6.07
C THR A 144 -6.18 6.21 6.97
N SER A 145 -5.51 7.25 6.52
CA SER A 145 -5.14 8.42 7.33
C SER A 145 -6.30 9.24 7.89
N ALA A 146 -7.50 9.12 7.32
CA ALA A 146 -8.69 9.82 7.79
C ALA A 146 -9.48 9.07 8.87
N PHE A 147 -9.13 7.83 9.19
CA PHE A 147 -9.71 7.17 10.35
C PHE A 147 -9.21 7.79 11.66
N ALA A 148 -9.98 7.62 12.73
CA ALA A 148 -9.54 7.92 14.09
C ALA A 148 -8.46 6.89 14.50
N LEU A 149 -7.23 7.14 14.06
CA LEU A 149 -6.09 6.26 14.34
C LEU A 149 -5.61 6.44 15.78
N PRO A 150 -5.02 5.39 16.40
CA PRO A 150 -4.39 5.52 17.70
C PRO A 150 -3.27 6.55 17.71
N ASP A 151 -3.08 7.24 18.84
CA ASP A 151 -2.08 8.32 19.01
C ASP A 151 -0.65 7.89 18.72
N ASN A 152 -0.35 6.60 18.81
CA ASN A 152 0.98 6.06 18.49
C ASN A 152 1.20 5.79 16.99
N VAL A 153 0.24 6.11 16.12
CA VAL A 153 0.47 6.16 14.67
C VAL A 153 1.11 7.51 14.33
N HIS A 154 2.42 7.53 14.15
CA HIS A 154 3.22 8.75 14.10
C HIS A 154 3.51 9.27 12.70
N GLY A 155 3.28 8.48 11.66
CA GLY A 155 3.56 8.93 10.29
C GLY A 155 3.20 7.92 9.22
N ILE A 156 3.09 8.42 8.00
CA ILE A 156 2.81 7.65 6.80
C ILE A 156 3.93 7.89 5.79
N ILE A 157 4.38 6.82 5.13
CA ILE A 157 5.31 6.85 4.00
C ILE A 157 4.55 6.29 2.80
N ALA A 158 4.31 7.12 1.81
CA ALA A 158 3.56 6.76 0.60
C ALA A 158 4.46 6.89 -0.63
N ASP A 159 4.84 5.74 -1.18
CA ASP A 159 5.67 5.64 -2.38
C ASP A 159 4.78 5.36 -3.60
N CYS A 160 4.81 6.26 -4.58
CA CYS A 160 4.06 6.26 -5.84
C CYS A 160 2.54 5.99 -5.70
N GLY A 161 1.88 6.59 -4.70
CA GLY A 161 0.44 6.46 -4.50
C GLY A 161 -0.39 7.28 -5.50
N TYR A 162 -1.46 6.68 -6.03
CA TYR A 162 -2.43 7.38 -6.90
C TYR A 162 -3.47 8.15 -6.07
N THR A 163 -4.25 9.02 -6.76
CA THR A 163 -5.26 9.87 -6.10
C THR A 163 -6.56 9.14 -5.77
N SER A 164 -7.00 8.23 -6.65
CA SER A 164 -8.21 7.42 -6.45
C SER A 164 -8.20 6.18 -7.36
N PRO A 165 -9.01 5.15 -7.04
CA PRO A 165 -9.18 3.99 -7.93
C PRO A 165 -9.62 4.39 -9.32
N GLN A 166 -10.60 5.28 -9.44
CA GLN A 166 -11.08 5.76 -10.73
C GLN A 166 -9.97 6.45 -11.54
N ALA A 167 -9.16 7.29 -10.89
CA ALA A 167 -8.09 8.03 -11.57
C ALA A 167 -7.03 7.09 -12.14
N ILE A 168 -6.56 6.10 -11.36
CA ILE A 168 -5.55 5.15 -11.85
C ILE A 168 -6.13 4.22 -12.94
N TRP A 169 -7.37 3.76 -12.82
CA TRP A 169 -7.98 2.91 -13.84
C TRP A 169 -8.20 3.67 -15.15
N LYS A 170 -8.64 4.94 -15.07
CA LYS A 170 -8.74 5.81 -16.23
C LYS A 170 -7.39 5.99 -16.91
N HIS A 171 -6.35 6.29 -16.14
CA HIS A 171 -4.99 6.43 -16.68
C HIS A 171 -4.53 5.14 -17.37
N VAL A 172 -4.61 4.00 -16.70
CA VAL A 172 -4.20 2.69 -17.24
C VAL A 172 -5.01 2.31 -18.48
N ALA A 173 -6.32 2.55 -18.49
CA ALA A 173 -7.17 2.29 -19.65
C ALA A 173 -6.70 3.10 -20.87
N GLN A 174 -6.45 4.38 -20.70
CA GLN A 174 -6.08 5.28 -21.77
C GLN A 174 -4.64 5.09 -22.26
N THR A 175 -3.69 4.94 -21.34
CA THR A 175 -2.25 4.92 -21.68
C THR A 175 -1.71 3.53 -21.95
N ASN A 176 -2.12 2.53 -21.19
CA ASN A 176 -1.57 1.18 -21.29
C ASN A 176 -2.44 0.24 -22.15
N LEU A 177 -3.76 0.41 -22.11
CA LEU A 177 -4.69 -0.44 -22.85
C LEU A 177 -5.20 0.23 -24.13
N HIS A 178 -4.97 1.55 -24.31
CA HIS A 178 -5.44 2.36 -25.43
C HIS A 178 -6.98 2.28 -25.61
N VAL A 179 -7.69 2.19 -24.47
CA VAL A 179 -9.16 2.16 -24.41
C VAL A 179 -9.68 3.53 -23.99
N THR A 180 -10.69 4.04 -24.67
CA THR A 180 -11.37 5.27 -24.26
C THR A 180 -12.11 5.02 -22.95
N TYR A 181 -11.77 5.80 -21.93
CA TYR A 181 -12.44 5.76 -20.62
C TYR A 181 -13.49 6.88 -20.60
N ASP A 182 -14.69 6.56 -21.10
CA ASP A 182 -15.85 7.44 -21.14
C ASP A 182 -16.85 7.14 -20.00
N GLU A 183 -17.96 7.84 -19.98
CA GLU A 183 -19.02 7.67 -18.98
C GLU A 183 -19.64 6.26 -19.01
N TRP A 184 -19.73 5.65 -20.19
CA TRP A 184 -20.28 4.30 -20.34
C TRP A 184 -19.35 3.26 -19.68
N LEU A 185 -18.04 3.29 -19.99
CA LEU A 185 -17.08 2.38 -19.39
C LEU A 185 -16.94 2.61 -17.88
N SER A 186 -16.92 3.89 -17.47
CA SER A 186 -16.90 4.25 -16.05
C SER A 186 -18.11 3.69 -15.30
N GLY A 187 -19.30 3.79 -15.90
CA GLY A 187 -20.53 3.23 -15.34
C GLY A 187 -20.49 1.72 -15.16
N ILE A 188 -19.98 0.98 -16.16
CA ILE A 188 -19.81 -0.48 -16.06
C ILE A 188 -18.85 -0.83 -14.93
N ILE A 189 -17.70 -0.15 -14.86
CA ILE A 189 -16.71 -0.40 -13.80
C ILE A 189 -17.30 -0.13 -12.42
N ASP A 190 -18.05 0.95 -12.27
CA ASP A 190 -18.72 1.29 -11.01
C ASP A 190 -19.75 0.24 -10.59
N GLU A 191 -20.58 -0.24 -11.51
CA GLU A 191 -21.54 -1.31 -11.19
C GLU A 191 -20.82 -2.61 -10.79
N MET A 192 -19.76 -2.98 -11.50
CA MET A 192 -18.93 -4.13 -11.13
C MET A 192 -18.29 -3.95 -9.74
N CYS A 193 -17.81 -2.77 -9.41
CA CYS A 193 -17.24 -2.49 -8.10
C CYS A 193 -18.29 -2.59 -6.99
N LYS A 194 -19.46 -1.99 -7.17
CA LYS A 194 -20.58 -2.08 -6.22
C LYS A 194 -21.00 -3.53 -5.98
N GLU A 195 -21.08 -4.33 -7.05
CA GLU A 195 -21.42 -5.75 -6.95
C GLU A 195 -20.36 -6.57 -6.21
N ARG A 196 -19.06 -6.29 -6.44
CA ARG A 196 -17.95 -7.14 -6.02
C ARG A 196 -17.32 -6.73 -4.70
N ILE A 197 -17.22 -5.43 -4.45
CA ILE A 197 -16.56 -4.88 -3.26
C ILE A 197 -17.46 -3.94 -2.45
N HIS A 198 -18.71 -3.74 -2.86
CA HIS A 198 -19.72 -2.88 -2.23
C HIS A 198 -19.35 -1.39 -2.14
N PHE A 199 -18.47 -0.94 -3.02
CA PHE A 199 -18.06 0.46 -3.17
C PHE A 199 -18.07 0.85 -4.64
N SER A 200 -18.40 2.13 -4.93
CA SER A 200 -18.09 2.75 -6.23
C SER A 200 -16.63 3.19 -6.28
N SER A 201 -16.06 3.26 -7.48
CA SER A 201 -14.71 3.78 -7.70
C SER A 201 -14.52 5.24 -7.27
N THR A 202 -15.64 5.93 -7.08
CA THR A 202 -15.71 7.35 -6.71
C THR A 202 -16.11 7.59 -5.26
N ASP A 203 -16.44 6.55 -4.48
CA ASP A 203 -16.91 6.70 -3.11
C ASP A 203 -15.87 7.31 -2.18
N TYR A 204 -14.59 7.07 -2.46
CA TYR A 204 -13.51 7.62 -1.66
C TYR A 204 -12.21 7.77 -2.45
N SER A 205 -11.35 8.69 -2.00
CA SER A 205 -10.07 9.00 -2.63
C SER A 205 -8.99 9.32 -1.60
N CYS A 206 -7.72 9.22 -2.01
CA CYS A 206 -6.60 9.68 -1.19
C CYS A 206 -6.68 11.19 -0.91
N THR A 207 -7.12 11.98 -1.88
CA THR A 207 -7.25 13.43 -1.71
C THR A 207 -8.30 13.81 -0.66
N GLN A 208 -9.44 13.08 -0.61
CA GLN A 208 -10.44 13.26 0.46
C GLN A 208 -9.86 12.87 1.82
N ALA A 209 -9.22 11.70 1.92
CA ALA A 209 -8.61 11.27 3.18
C ALA A 209 -7.57 12.26 3.70
N LEU A 210 -6.73 12.77 2.81
CA LEU A 210 -5.65 13.70 3.15
C LEU A 210 -6.15 15.09 3.58
N ALA A 211 -7.34 15.49 3.15
CA ALA A 211 -7.98 16.73 3.60
C ALA A 211 -8.44 16.65 5.07
N ASP A 212 -8.64 15.44 5.61
CA ASP A 212 -9.06 15.19 7.00
C ASP A 212 -7.94 14.54 7.84
N SER A 213 -6.76 14.30 7.26
CA SER A 213 -5.66 13.60 7.93
C SER A 213 -4.96 14.51 8.95
N HIS A 214 -4.64 13.92 10.11
CA HIS A 214 -3.80 14.56 11.14
C HIS A 214 -2.42 13.92 11.27
N VAL A 215 -2.16 12.82 10.57
CA VAL A 215 -0.90 12.07 10.62
C VAL A 215 0.09 12.66 9.62
N PRO A 216 1.35 12.94 10.01
CA PRO A 216 2.39 13.43 9.09
C PRO A 216 2.63 12.47 7.93
N VAL A 217 2.83 12.99 6.71
CA VAL A 217 3.00 12.19 5.50
C VAL A 217 4.32 12.51 4.79
N LEU A 218 5.10 11.48 4.50
CA LEU A 218 6.21 11.51 3.56
C LEU A 218 5.74 10.93 2.23
N PHE A 219 5.69 11.76 1.20
CA PHE A 219 5.44 11.34 -0.17
C PHE A 219 6.76 11.07 -0.89
N ILE A 220 6.83 9.97 -1.63
CA ILE A 220 7.97 9.59 -2.46
C ILE A 220 7.43 9.23 -3.83
N HIS A 221 8.10 9.68 -4.92
CA HIS A 221 7.71 9.28 -6.27
C HIS A 221 8.86 9.51 -7.27
N GLY A 222 9.10 8.51 -8.10
CA GLY A 222 10.01 8.67 -9.22
C GLY A 222 9.37 9.49 -10.35
N THR A 223 10.06 10.52 -10.84
CA THR A 223 9.54 11.43 -11.89
C THR A 223 9.28 10.73 -13.23
N ASP A 224 9.90 9.59 -13.46
CA ASP A 224 9.79 8.81 -14.71
C ASP A 224 8.82 7.63 -14.58
N ASP A 225 7.97 7.61 -13.54
CA ASP A 225 6.94 6.58 -13.40
C ASP A 225 5.86 6.78 -14.46
N THR A 226 5.80 5.82 -15.39
CA THR A 226 4.82 5.81 -16.48
C THR A 226 3.55 5.05 -16.15
N PHE A 227 3.51 4.34 -15.01
CA PHE A 227 2.34 3.58 -14.59
C PHE A 227 1.45 4.36 -13.63
N VAL A 228 2.05 4.98 -12.60
CA VAL A 228 1.37 5.96 -11.75
C VAL A 228 1.98 7.33 -12.03
N PRO A 229 1.28 8.25 -12.70
CA PRO A 229 1.83 9.58 -12.99
C PRO A 229 2.21 10.32 -11.72
N VAL A 230 3.40 10.94 -11.71
CA VAL A 230 3.89 11.72 -10.56
C VAL A 230 2.95 12.88 -10.18
N GLU A 231 2.16 13.36 -11.14
CA GLU A 231 1.12 14.38 -10.95
C GLU A 231 0.10 13.95 -9.89
N MET A 232 -0.22 12.65 -9.80
CA MET A 232 -1.12 12.15 -8.77
C MET A 232 -0.54 12.32 -7.36
N THR A 233 0.78 12.18 -7.21
CA THR A 233 1.45 12.48 -5.93
C THR A 233 1.45 13.98 -5.64
N TYR A 234 1.61 14.85 -6.63
CA TYR A 234 1.49 16.30 -6.43
C TYR A 234 0.08 16.72 -6.01
N GLU A 235 -0.95 16.09 -6.57
CA GLU A 235 -2.34 16.31 -6.15
C GLU A 235 -2.57 15.84 -4.71
N ASN A 236 -2.11 14.65 -4.35
CA ASN A 236 -2.16 14.12 -2.99
C ASN A 236 -1.41 15.04 -2.01
N TYR A 237 -0.20 15.47 -2.38
CA TYR A 237 0.58 16.40 -1.58
C TYR A 237 -0.17 17.72 -1.36
N LYS A 238 -0.78 18.27 -2.40
CA LYS A 238 -1.56 19.52 -2.31
C LYS A 238 -2.78 19.36 -1.40
N ALA A 239 -3.50 18.25 -1.48
CA ALA A 239 -4.68 17.98 -0.67
C ALA A 239 -4.37 17.73 0.81
N CYS A 240 -3.17 17.22 1.13
CA CYS A 240 -2.78 16.89 2.48
C CYS A 240 -2.69 18.13 3.38
N VAL A 241 -3.45 18.15 4.48
CA VAL A 241 -3.47 19.25 5.46
C VAL A 241 -2.52 19.03 6.65
N SER A 242 -2.10 17.77 6.89
CA SER A 242 -1.14 17.44 7.96
C SER A 242 0.30 17.84 7.58
N PRO A 243 1.25 17.83 8.53
CA PRO A 243 2.67 18.02 8.22
C PRO A 243 3.11 17.05 7.12
N LYS A 244 3.78 17.55 6.10
CA LYS A 244 4.11 16.77 4.90
C LYS A 244 5.45 17.10 4.31
N ARG A 245 6.05 16.12 3.66
CA ARG A 245 7.28 16.26 2.89
C ARG A 245 7.18 15.47 1.58
N LEU A 246 7.85 15.93 0.55
CA LEU A 246 7.97 15.26 -0.76
C LEU A 246 9.45 15.02 -1.06
N LEU A 247 9.78 13.82 -1.55
CA LEU A 247 11.08 13.41 -2.06
C LEU A 247 10.96 12.94 -3.52
#